data_af204391ecc76186c9a5d5e42f23b82b
#
_entry.id   af204391ecc76186c9a5d5e42f23b82b
#
_cell.length_a   1.000
_cell.length_b   1.000
_cell.length_c   1.000
_cell.angle_alpha   90.00
_cell.angle_beta   90.00
_cell.angle_gamma   90.00
#
_symmetry.space_group_name_H-M   'P 1'
#
loop_
_entity.id
_entity.type
_entity.pdbx_description
1 polymer ?
#
loop_
_entity_poly.entity_id
_entity_poly.type
_entity_poly.pdbx_seq_one_letter_code
_entity_poly.pdbx_strand_id
1 'polypeptide(L)'
;MTDSRRTIRKLAVLVFALMLINIFSLGSVFASYQPDPVEFTKTLDNGPVPAEYMGKFKIVIKDPEGNIRKHEDYDSPLTHEPYENIGNGGNAFFVYFDSIVSNYLKEKQPAPETKYVTFTVEEVPTDVPGIKYDKTVYTVKCYFNGYPYFAGRYSYDLDYVEINGNYYTYDGVRLTLNPDGSWNYTGDRNGFISFNNTTIKYVTHTVKKIWKNGSESSAKAQLYKDGTAYGTPVELNAANNWSYTWNNLDDSYTWTVKELDVPAGYSTKSDVSTDGKTTTITNTKVNQPASSQGKNAHVKSNRTVKTGDNMHVTAWLVVFGTVIISLGFTIYIRKRVSSLR
;
A
#
# COMPACT_ATOMS: atom_id res chain seq x y z
N MET A 1 -36.58 -21.54 77.62
CA MET A 1 -36.97 -21.10 76.24
C MET A 1 -36.01 -20.10 75.60
N THR A 2 -35.07 -19.52 76.29
CA THR A 2 -34.15 -18.48 75.80
C THR A 2 -32.93 -19.05 75.09
N ASP A 3 -32.50 -20.26 75.36
CA ASP A 3 -31.25 -20.85 74.85
C ASP A 3 -31.38 -21.39 73.42
N SER A 4 -32.52 -22.00 73.12
CA SER A 4 -32.83 -22.51 71.78
C SER A 4 -32.88 -21.39 70.69
N ARG A 5 -33.43 -20.21 71.00
CA ARG A 5 -33.48 -19.10 70.09
C ARG A 5 -32.11 -18.47 69.81
N ARG A 6 -31.21 -18.53 70.79
CA ARG A 6 -29.84 -18.02 70.65
C ARG A 6 -29.02 -18.96 69.78
N THR A 7 -29.21 -20.26 69.89
CA THR A 7 -28.59 -21.29 69.07
C THR A 7 -29.06 -21.24 67.62
N ILE A 8 -30.37 -21.07 67.39
CA ILE A 8 -30.94 -20.91 66.04
C ILE A 8 -30.42 -19.63 65.33
N ARG A 9 -30.31 -18.51 66.06
CA ARG A 9 -29.72 -17.30 65.51
C ARG A 9 -28.24 -17.45 65.14
N LYS A 10 -27.46 -18.14 65.96
CA LYS A 10 -26.05 -18.41 65.67
C LYS A 10 -25.90 -19.33 64.45
N LEU A 11 -26.76 -20.37 64.33
CA LEU A 11 -26.79 -21.26 63.18
C LEU A 11 -27.21 -20.53 61.90
N ALA A 12 -28.22 -19.66 61.96
CA ALA A 12 -28.66 -18.83 60.81
C ALA A 12 -27.58 -17.85 60.34
N VAL A 13 -26.83 -17.23 61.27
CA VAL A 13 -25.71 -16.36 60.92
C VAL A 13 -24.56 -17.17 60.30
N LEU A 14 -24.26 -18.37 60.80
CA LEU A 14 -23.24 -19.24 60.24
C LEU A 14 -23.60 -19.74 58.84
N VAL A 15 -24.87 -20.13 58.63
CA VAL A 15 -25.36 -20.54 57.30
C VAL A 15 -25.34 -19.37 56.30
N PHE A 16 -25.70 -18.16 56.76
CA PHE A 16 -25.65 -16.95 55.93
C PHE A 16 -24.20 -16.55 55.59
N ALA A 17 -23.27 -16.69 56.57
CA ALA A 17 -21.86 -16.48 56.33
C ALA A 17 -21.27 -17.53 55.37
N LEU A 18 -21.66 -18.78 55.46
CA LEU A 18 -21.26 -19.84 54.54
C LEU A 18 -21.85 -19.66 53.15
N MET A 19 -23.07 -19.13 53.01
CA MET A 19 -23.65 -18.75 51.72
C MET A 19 -22.92 -17.55 51.09
N LEU A 20 -22.55 -16.56 51.89
CA LEU A 20 -21.75 -15.43 51.41
C LEU A 20 -20.34 -15.84 50.96
N ILE A 21 -19.69 -16.75 51.71
CA ILE A 21 -18.40 -17.31 51.31
C ILE A 21 -18.51 -18.08 49.98
N ASN A 22 -19.58 -18.85 49.76
CA ASN A 22 -19.81 -19.54 48.49
C ASN A 22 -20.15 -18.53 47.33
N ILE A 23 -20.82 -17.42 47.61
CA ILE A 23 -21.08 -16.39 46.63
C ILE A 23 -19.79 -15.64 46.25
N PHE A 24 -18.89 -15.44 47.25
CA PHE A 24 -17.58 -14.83 46.98
C PHE A 24 -16.57 -15.81 46.37
N SER A 25 -16.70 -17.13 46.60
CA SER A 25 -15.84 -18.13 45.97
C SER A 25 -16.31 -18.56 44.56
N LEU A 26 -17.56 -18.28 44.18
CA LEU A 26 -18.05 -18.44 42.82
C LEU A 26 -17.64 -17.28 41.90
N GLY A 27 -17.06 -16.20 42.45
CA GLY A 27 -16.57 -15.05 41.71
C GLY A 27 -15.20 -15.24 41.03
N SER A 28 -14.54 -16.41 41.22
CA SER A 28 -13.17 -16.62 40.71
C SER A 28 -13.01 -17.82 39.77
N VAL A 29 -14.09 -18.33 39.20
CA VAL A 29 -14.05 -19.42 38.20
C VAL A 29 -14.69 -18.98 36.87
N PHE A 30 -14.78 -17.69 36.64
CA PHE A 30 -14.68 -17.23 35.24
C PHE A 30 -13.20 -17.13 34.95
N ALA A 31 -12.55 -18.23 34.64
CA ALA A 31 -11.42 -18.19 33.75
C ALA A 31 -11.92 -17.39 32.58
N SER A 32 -11.44 -16.14 32.40
CA SER A 32 -11.73 -15.38 31.21
C SER A 32 -11.26 -16.28 30.08
N TYR A 33 -12.20 -16.80 29.29
CA TYR A 33 -11.87 -17.46 28.04
C TYR A 33 -11.14 -16.39 27.24
N GLN A 34 -9.83 -16.47 27.23
CA GLN A 34 -8.99 -15.70 26.33
C GLN A 34 -8.99 -16.50 25.05
N PRO A 35 -9.66 -16.04 24.00
CA PRO A 35 -9.57 -16.73 22.72
C PRO A 35 -8.11 -16.71 22.27
N ASP A 36 -7.68 -17.78 21.62
CA ASP A 36 -6.35 -17.84 21.02
C ASP A 36 -6.22 -16.72 19.97
N PRO A 37 -5.07 -16.05 19.90
CA PRO A 37 -4.86 -15.03 18.88
C PRO A 37 -4.91 -15.66 17.49
N VAL A 38 -5.52 -14.98 16.54
CA VAL A 38 -5.42 -15.34 15.14
C VAL A 38 -4.07 -14.87 14.58
N GLU A 39 -3.48 -15.69 13.71
CA GLU A 39 -2.21 -15.38 13.06
C GLU A 39 -2.47 -14.77 11.69
N PHE A 40 -2.04 -13.50 11.49
CA PHE A 40 -1.93 -12.92 10.17
C PHE A 40 -0.53 -13.16 9.64
N THR A 41 -0.43 -13.75 8.46
CA THR A 41 0.86 -14.17 7.91
C THR A 41 1.71 -12.98 7.48
N LYS A 42 3.02 -13.06 7.74
CA LYS A 42 4.03 -12.13 7.25
C LYS A 42 5.10 -12.85 6.45
N THR A 43 5.40 -12.34 5.26
CA THR A 43 6.49 -12.84 4.41
C THR A 43 7.37 -11.68 3.91
N LEU A 44 8.58 -12.03 3.49
CA LEU A 44 9.50 -11.14 2.80
C LEU A 44 9.98 -11.84 1.52
N ASP A 45 9.82 -11.19 0.36
CA ASP A 45 10.13 -11.78 -0.96
C ASP A 45 9.44 -13.15 -1.20
N ASN A 46 8.20 -13.31 -0.70
CA ASN A 46 7.41 -14.56 -0.70
C ASN A 46 8.04 -15.71 0.09
N GLY A 47 9.02 -15.44 0.93
CA GLY A 47 9.68 -16.40 1.80
C GLY A 47 9.53 -16.05 3.28
N PRO A 48 10.15 -16.87 4.16
CA PRO A 48 10.21 -16.56 5.58
C PRO A 48 10.89 -15.23 5.85
N VAL A 49 10.42 -14.50 6.86
CA VAL A 49 11.03 -13.25 7.32
C VAL A 49 12.33 -13.57 8.05
N PRO A 50 13.50 -13.02 7.64
CA PRO A 50 14.74 -13.18 8.37
C PRO A 50 14.65 -12.66 9.81
N ALA A 51 15.36 -13.29 10.75
CA ALA A 51 15.27 -13.03 12.18
C ALA A 51 15.56 -11.55 12.56
N GLU A 52 16.42 -10.86 11.80
CA GLU A 52 16.73 -9.45 11.99
C GLU A 52 15.55 -8.49 11.75
N TYR A 53 14.50 -8.97 11.07
CA TYR A 53 13.27 -8.20 10.83
C TYR A 53 12.13 -8.56 11.80
N MET A 54 12.35 -9.46 12.76
CA MET A 54 11.36 -9.76 13.79
C MET A 54 11.04 -8.49 14.59
N GLY A 55 9.76 -8.16 14.75
CA GLY A 55 9.29 -6.94 15.43
C GLY A 55 9.48 -5.65 14.62
N LYS A 56 9.97 -5.73 13.37
CA LYS A 56 10.19 -4.55 12.53
C LYS A 56 9.00 -4.17 11.65
N PHE A 57 8.16 -5.12 11.32
CA PHE A 57 6.95 -4.88 10.52
C PHE A 57 5.75 -4.72 11.44
N LYS A 58 4.82 -3.86 11.07
CA LYS A 58 3.69 -3.49 11.91
C LYS A 58 2.41 -3.39 11.11
N ILE A 59 1.30 -3.82 11.72
CA ILE A 59 -0.05 -3.64 11.15
C ILE A 59 -0.92 -2.83 12.11
N VAL A 60 -1.94 -2.21 11.56
CA VAL A 60 -3.01 -1.55 12.32
C VAL A 60 -4.37 -2.11 11.90
N ILE A 61 -5.29 -2.12 12.85
CA ILE A 61 -6.69 -2.50 12.66
C ILE A 61 -7.53 -1.26 12.93
N LYS A 62 -8.34 -0.86 11.95
CA LYS A 62 -9.21 0.32 12.06
C LYS A 62 -10.67 -0.10 12.10
N ASP A 63 -11.43 0.55 12.95
CA ASP A 63 -12.88 0.40 13.03
C ASP A 63 -13.62 1.09 11.86
N PRO A 64 -14.96 0.97 11.77
CA PRO A 64 -15.75 1.63 10.72
C PRO A 64 -15.60 3.15 10.65
N GLU A 65 -15.25 3.80 11.75
CA GLU A 65 -14.99 5.25 11.83
C GLU A 65 -13.54 5.62 11.49
N GLY A 66 -12.67 4.61 11.25
CA GLY A 66 -11.26 4.80 10.92
C GLY A 66 -10.33 4.94 12.13
N ASN A 67 -10.82 4.73 13.36
CA ASN A 67 -9.98 4.76 14.56
C ASN A 67 -9.20 3.46 14.69
N ILE A 68 -7.93 3.57 15.07
CA ILE A 68 -7.09 2.39 15.34
C ILE A 68 -7.60 1.70 16.59
N ARG A 69 -7.79 0.38 16.51
CA ARG A 69 -8.25 -0.46 17.60
C ARG A 69 -7.16 -1.40 18.05
N LYS A 70 -7.13 -1.65 19.35
CA LYS A 70 -6.23 -2.57 20.04
C LYS A 70 -7.00 -3.53 20.90
N HIS A 71 -6.34 -4.62 21.26
CA HIS A 71 -6.82 -5.49 22.33
C HIS A 71 -6.48 -4.84 23.67
N GLU A 72 -7.51 -4.60 24.49
CA GLU A 72 -7.35 -4.04 25.84
C GLU A 72 -7.14 -5.18 26.88
N ASP A 73 -6.01 -5.87 26.81
CA ASP A 73 -5.67 -6.80 27.88
C ASP A 73 -4.52 -6.24 28.71
N TYR A 74 -4.77 -6.11 30.01
CA TYR A 74 -3.93 -5.34 30.94
C TYR A 74 -2.55 -5.94 31.21
N ASP A 75 -2.31 -7.22 30.89
CA ASP A 75 -1.13 -7.95 31.33
C ASP A 75 -0.32 -8.66 30.22
N SER A 76 -0.67 -8.53 28.93
CA SER A 76 0.06 -9.21 27.86
C SER A 76 1.04 -8.29 27.14
N PRO A 77 2.31 -8.67 27.03
CA PRO A 77 3.30 -7.92 26.21
C PRO A 77 2.95 -7.94 24.71
N LEU A 78 1.92 -8.68 24.29
CA LEU A 78 1.43 -8.76 22.91
C LEU A 78 0.44 -7.65 22.54
N THR A 79 0.14 -6.73 23.46
CA THR A 79 -0.86 -5.65 23.27
C THR A 79 -0.27 -4.35 22.72
N HIS A 80 0.90 -4.39 22.11
CA HIS A 80 1.52 -3.20 21.55
C HIS A 80 0.85 -2.78 20.25
N GLU A 81 0.45 -1.53 20.18
CA GLU A 81 0.05 -0.90 18.94
C GLU A 81 1.21 -0.11 18.32
N PRO A 82 1.33 -0.21 17.02
CA PRO A 82 0.73 -1.18 16.09
C PRO A 82 1.23 -2.61 16.34
N TYR A 83 0.45 -3.63 15.91
CA TYR A 83 0.85 -5.03 16.09
C TYR A 83 2.14 -5.34 15.34
N GLU A 84 3.10 -5.95 16.03
CA GLU A 84 4.41 -6.29 15.49
C GLU A 84 4.48 -7.75 15.00
N ASN A 85 5.32 -8.01 14.00
CA ASN A 85 5.53 -9.37 13.47
C ASN A 85 6.45 -10.20 14.40
N ILE A 86 5.96 -10.59 15.56
CA ILE A 86 6.72 -11.37 16.57
C ILE A 86 6.34 -12.85 16.60
N GLY A 87 5.19 -13.22 16.01
CA GLY A 87 4.74 -14.60 15.95
C GLY A 87 5.56 -15.44 14.97
N ASN A 88 5.70 -16.76 15.25
CA ASN A 88 6.41 -17.72 14.40
C ASN A 88 7.81 -17.25 13.94
N GLY A 89 8.59 -16.65 14.86
CA GLY A 89 9.92 -16.15 14.55
C GLY A 89 9.94 -14.95 13.59
N GLY A 90 8.88 -14.13 13.59
CA GLY A 90 8.74 -12.96 12.73
C GLY A 90 7.81 -13.16 11.53
N ASN A 91 7.26 -14.37 11.34
CA ASN A 91 6.44 -14.71 10.18
C ASN A 91 4.93 -14.52 10.41
N ALA A 92 4.51 -14.01 11.57
CA ALA A 92 3.12 -13.74 11.87
C ALA A 92 2.93 -12.53 12.79
N PHE A 93 1.74 -11.91 12.67
CA PHE A 93 1.19 -10.98 13.65
C PHE A 93 0.16 -11.74 14.48
N PHE A 94 0.29 -11.71 15.80
CA PHE A 94 -0.72 -12.27 16.70
C PHE A 94 -1.78 -11.24 17.01
N VAL A 95 -3.03 -11.52 16.67
CA VAL A 95 -4.14 -10.59 16.79
C VAL A 95 -5.33 -11.23 17.50
N TYR A 96 -5.78 -10.65 18.60
CA TYR A 96 -7.04 -10.99 19.27
C TYR A 96 -8.22 -10.30 18.58
N PHE A 97 -8.47 -10.67 17.34
CA PHE A 97 -9.40 -9.95 16.46
C PHE A 97 -10.84 -9.98 16.96
N ASP A 98 -11.30 -11.14 17.50
CA ASP A 98 -12.62 -11.30 18.11
C ASP A 98 -12.84 -10.35 19.29
N SER A 99 -11.83 -10.18 20.15
CA SER A 99 -11.89 -9.26 21.31
C SER A 99 -11.96 -7.80 20.85
N ILE A 100 -11.21 -7.42 19.79
CA ILE A 100 -11.28 -6.08 19.17
C ILE A 100 -12.69 -5.80 18.69
N VAL A 101 -13.29 -6.72 17.93
CA VAL A 101 -14.64 -6.59 17.39
C VAL A 101 -15.67 -6.57 18.52
N SER A 102 -15.59 -7.50 19.48
CA SER A 102 -16.51 -7.58 20.61
C SER A 102 -16.50 -6.31 21.47
N ASN A 103 -15.33 -5.73 21.73
CA ASN A 103 -15.21 -4.47 22.47
C ASN A 103 -15.82 -3.30 21.70
N TYR A 104 -15.60 -3.24 20.38
CA TYR A 104 -16.25 -2.25 19.52
C TYR A 104 -17.77 -2.37 19.56
N LEU A 105 -18.33 -3.60 19.42
CA LEU A 105 -19.77 -3.83 19.46
C LEU A 105 -20.38 -3.47 20.83
N LYS A 106 -19.68 -3.79 21.92
CA LYS A 106 -20.10 -3.39 23.29
C LYS A 106 -20.09 -1.87 23.48
N GLU A 107 -19.14 -1.17 22.87
CA GLU A 107 -19.06 0.30 22.92
C GLU A 107 -20.18 0.95 22.10
N LYS A 108 -20.32 0.54 20.84
CA LYS A 108 -21.21 1.19 19.87
C LYS A 108 -22.66 0.79 19.97
N GLN A 109 -22.95 -0.39 20.52
CA GLN A 109 -24.32 -0.91 20.66
C GLN A 109 -25.13 -0.79 19.36
N PRO A 110 -24.65 -1.40 18.23
CA PRO A 110 -25.37 -1.28 16.96
C PRO A 110 -26.80 -1.78 17.06
N ALA A 111 -27.68 -1.26 16.22
CA ALA A 111 -29.08 -1.65 16.19
C ALA A 111 -29.22 -3.17 15.89
N PRO A 112 -30.23 -3.85 16.46
CA PRO A 112 -30.40 -5.32 16.34
C PRO A 112 -30.50 -5.82 14.89
N GLU A 113 -30.96 -5.00 13.97
CA GLU A 113 -31.05 -5.30 12.54
C GLU A 113 -29.69 -5.22 11.81
N THR A 114 -28.67 -4.66 12.43
CA THR A 114 -27.31 -4.56 11.86
C THR A 114 -26.72 -5.96 11.74
N LYS A 115 -26.38 -6.37 10.51
CA LYS A 115 -25.86 -7.72 10.21
C LYS A 115 -24.37 -7.84 10.42
N TYR A 116 -23.61 -6.79 10.10
CA TYR A 116 -22.15 -6.77 10.20
C TYR A 116 -21.64 -5.35 10.44
N VAL A 117 -20.41 -5.27 10.89
CA VAL A 117 -19.57 -4.08 10.92
C VAL A 117 -18.31 -4.33 10.09
N THR A 118 -17.68 -3.26 9.61
CA THR A 118 -16.53 -3.39 8.70
C THR A 118 -15.28 -2.82 9.33
N PHE A 119 -14.26 -3.65 9.48
CA PHE A 119 -12.92 -3.25 9.89
C PHE A 119 -11.97 -3.23 8.69
N THR A 120 -10.87 -2.49 8.81
CA THR A 120 -9.77 -2.59 7.87
C THR A 120 -8.49 -3.00 8.58
N VAL A 121 -7.66 -3.78 7.88
CA VAL A 121 -6.35 -4.21 8.36
C VAL A 121 -5.34 -3.84 7.29
N GLU A 122 -4.29 -3.12 7.68
CA GLU A 122 -3.24 -2.66 6.77
C GLU A 122 -1.87 -2.67 7.45
N GLU A 123 -0.83 -2.85 6.65
CA GLU A 123 0.54 -2.70 7.12
C GLU A 123 0.92 -1.21 7.13
N VAL A 124 1.64 -0.79 8.18
CA VAL A 124 2.17 0.57 8.29
C VAL A 124 3.68 0.58 8.09
N PRO A 125 4.22 1.48 7.25
CA PRO A 125 5.65 1.64 7.08
C PRO A 125 6.35 1.98 8.40
N THR A 126 7.46 1.30 8.69
CA THR A 126 8.28 1.49 9.91
C THR A 126 9.70 1.92 9.60
N ASP A 127 9.93 2.52 8.44
CA ASP A 127 11.23 3.06 7.99
C ASP A 127 12.40 2.06 8.02
N VAL A 128 12.12 0.77 7.83
CA VAL A 128 13.18 -0.23 7.65
C VAL A 128 13.85 -0.02 6.30
N PRO A 129 15.15 0.30 6.27
CA PRO A 129 15.83 0.60 5.01
C PRO A 129 15.80 -0.58 4.03
N GLY A 130 15.63 -0.29 2.75
CA GLY A 130 15.68 -1.30 1.70
C GLY A 130 14.46 -2.21 1.62
N ILE A 131 13.35 -1.84 2.28
CA ILE A 131 12.09 -2.59 2.24
C ILE A 131 11.00 -1.79 1.52
N LYS A 132 10.31 -2.46 0.62
CA LYS A 132 9.07 -2.01 0.00
C LYS A 132 7.92 -2.72 0.69
N TYR A 133 7.11 -1.94 1.41
CA TYR A 133 5.99 -2.44 2.21
C TYR A 133 4.81 -2.86 1.34
N ASP A 134 4.12 -3.89 1.78
CA ASP A 134 2.82 -4.29 1.22
C ASP A 134 1.81 -3.14 1.43
N LYS A 135 1.07 -2.81 0.39
CA LYS A 135 0.05 -1.74 0.42
C LYS A 135 -1.36 -2.28 0.43
N THR A 136 -1.52 -3.59 0.64
CA THR A 136 -2.82 -4.22 0.69
C THR A 136 -3.59 -3.71 1.91
N VAL A 137 -4.82 -3.30 1.68
CA VAL A 137 -5.78 -2.99 2.74
C VAL A 137 -6.86 -4.05 2.70
N TYR A 138 -6.94 -4.85 3.74
CA TYR A 138 -7.98 -5.86 3.88
C TYR A 138 -9.23 -5.22 4.47
N THR A 139 -10.36 -5.42 3.80
CA THR A 139 -11.69 -5.06 4.31
C THR A 139 -12.32 -6.30 4.91
N VAL A 140 -12.56 -6.28 6.22
CA VAL A 140 -13.08 -7.40 7.00
C VAL A 140 -14.50 -7.07 7.45
N LYS A 141 -15.49 -7.74 6.89
CA LYS A 141 -16.87 -7.65 7.38
C LYS A 141 -17.06 -8.67 8.50
N CYS A 142 -17.38 -8.19 9.68
CA CYS A 142 -17.58 -8.99 10.87
C CYS A 142 -19.07 -9.17 11.11
N TYR A 143 -19.59 -10.36 10.84
CA TYR A 143 -20.99 -10.74 11.06
C TYR A 143 -21.18 -11.14 12.51
N PHE A 144 -22.27 -10.69 13.12
CA PHE A 144 -22.53 -10.93 14.53
C PHE A 144 -24.04 -11.10 14.82
N ASN A 145 -24.33 -11.74 15.94
CA ASN A 145 -25.68 -11.85 16.48
C ASN A 145 -25.80 -11.01 17.74
N GLY A 146 -26.84 -10.17 17.80
CA GLY A 146 -27.14 -9.34 18.98
C GLY A 146 -28.26 -9.97 19.82
N TYR A 147 -28.05 -10.08 21.11
CA TYR A 147 -29.03 -10.62 22.08
C TYR A 147 -29.38 -9.55 23.10
N PRO A 148 -30.67 -9.42 23.47
CA PRO A 148 -31.08 -8.51 24.55
C PRO A 148 -30.32 -8.83 25.85
N TYR A 149 -29.80 -7.80 26.48
CA TYR A 149 -29.09 -7.86 27.75
C TYR A 149 -29.71 -6.89 28.76
N PHE A 150 -29.18 -6.87 29.96
CA PHE A 150 -29.73 -6.05 31.06
C PHE A 150 -29.76 -4.55 30.72
N ALA A 151 -30.79 -3.83 31.21
CA ALA A 151 -30.98 -2.39 31.09
C ALA A 151 -31.06 -1.86 29.64
N GLY A 152 -31.67 -2.62 28.71
CA GLY A 152 -31.86 -2.21 27.32
C GLY A 152 -30.60 -2.22 26.46
N ARG A 153 -29.52 -2.82 26.95
CA ARG A 153 -28.30 -3.06 26.18
C ARG A 153 -28.36 -4.42 25.49
N TYR A 154 -27.47 -4.62 24.53
CA TYR A 154 -27.27 -5.87 23.80
C TYR A 154 -25.92 -6.49 24.13
N SER A 155 -25.88 -7.81 24.21
CA SER A 155 -24.66 -8.61 24.10
C SER A 155 -24.49 -9.06 22.65
N TYR A 156 -23.28 -9.22 22.18
CA TYR A 156 -22.98 -9.57 20.78
C TYR A 156 -22.01 -10.74 20.75
N ASP A 157 -22.32 -11.71 19.89
CA ASP A 157 -21.42 -12.81 19.57
C ASP A 157 -20.99 -12.69 18.12
N LEU A 158 -19.67 -12.66 17.88
CA LEU A 158 -19.10 -12.69 16.54
C LEU A 158 -19.33 -14.08 15.93
N ASP A 159 -19.97 -14.12 14.77
CA ASP A 159 -20.35 -15.36 14.10
C ASP A 159 -19.26 -15.80 13.11
N TYR A 160 -19.02 -14.98 12.08
CA TYR A 160 -17.98 -15.21 11.08
C TYR A 160 -17.51 -13.88 10.48
N VAL A 161 -16.42 -13.93 9.72
CA VAL A 161 -15.91 -12.80 8.96
C VAL A 161 -15.89 -13.09 7.46
N GLU A 162 -16.07 -12.03 6.65
CA GLU A 162 -15.95 -12.08 5.19
C GLU A 162 -14.79 -11.19 4.77
N ILE A 163 -13.87 -11.77 3.98
CA ILE A 163 -12.73 -11.06 3.39
C ILE A 163 -12.66 -11.43 1.91
N ASN A 164 -12.77 -10.45 1.02
CA ASN A 164 -12.70 -10.66 -0.43
C ASN A 164 -13.68 -11.74 -0.94
N GLY A 165 -14.89 -11.82 -0.37
CA GLY A 165 -15.91 -12.81 -0.73
C GLY A 165 -15.66 -14.22 -0.22
N ASN A 166 -14.65 -14.43 0.62
CA ASN A 166 -14.41 -15.68 1.33
C ASN A 166 -14.82 -15.53 2.79
N TYR A 167 -15.33 -16.62 3.37
CA TYR A 167 -15.82 -16.65 4.74
C TYR A 167 -14.87 -17.43 5.65
N TYR A 168 -14.73 -16.96 6.89
CA TYR A 168 -13.85 -17.54 7.90
C TYR A 168 -14.49 -17.44 9.28
N THR A 169 -14.15 -18.37 10.16
CA THR A 169 -14.41 -18.19 11.58
C THR A 169 -13.54 -17.06 12.14
N TYR A 170 -13.86 -16.57 13.30
CA TYR A 170 -13.07 -15.50 13.96
C TYR A 170 -11.63 -15.95 14.30
N ASP A 171 -11.37 -17.25 14.41
CA ASP A 171 -10.04 -17.84 14.62
C ASP A 171 -9.34 -18.26 13.32
N GLY A 172 -9.89 -17.86 12.16
CA GLY A 172 -9.26 -17.97 10.85
C GLY A 172 -9.49 -19.26 10.08
N VAL A 173 -10.37 -20.15 10.54
CA VAL A 173 -10.74 -21.36 9.78
C VAL A 173 -11.64 -20.99 8.60
N ARG A 174 -11.28 -21.44 7.41
CA ARG A 174 -12.07 -21.17 6.22
C ARG A 174 -13.43 -21.88 6.25
N LEU A 175 -14.46 -21.14 5.87
CA LEU A 175 -15.85 -21.63 5.79
C LEU A 175 -16.28 -21.72 4.32
N THR A 176 -17.04 -22.74 4.00
CA THR A 176 -17.74 -22.88 2.71
C THR A 176 -19.22 -23.07 2.98
N LEU A 177 -20.06 -22.23 2.35
CA LEU A 177 -21.51 -22.32 2.48
C LEU A 177 -22.01 -23.48 1.59
N ASN A 178 -22.69 -24.44 2.19
CA ASN A 178 -23.36 -25.53 1.51
C ASN A 178 -24.69 -25.08 0.88
N PRO A 179 -25.21 -25.79 -0.14
CA PRO A 179 -26.51 -25.48 -0.75
C PRO A 179 -27.69 -25.50 0.21
N ASP A 180 -27.60 -26.25 1.31
CA ASP A 180 -28.63 -26.34 2.37
C ASP A 180 -28.55 -25.19 3.40
N GLY A 181 -27.59 -24.26 3.23
CA GLY A 181 -27.37 -23.12 4.13
C GLY A 181 -26.47 -23.44 5.34
N SER A 182 -25.96 -24.66 5.47
CA SER A 182 -24.99 -25.02 6.51
C SER A 182 -23.57 -24.63 6.12
N TRP A 183 -22.69 -24.48 7.14
CA TRP A 183 -21.27 -24.23 6.94
C TRP A 183 -20.45 -25.51 6.97
N ASN A 184 -19.51 -25.63 6.03
CA ASN A 184 -18.47 -26.64 6.03
C ASN A 184 -17.13 -26.01 6.45
N TYR A 185 -16.45 -26.62 7.42
CA TYR A 185 -15.15 -26.18 7.96
C TYR A 185 -14.05 -26.93 7.24
N THR A 186 -13.12 -26.23 6.59
CA THR A 186 -12.03 -26.86 5.83
C THR A 186 -10.83 -27.23 6.69
N GLY A 187 -10.83 -26.85 7.97
CA GLY A 187 -9.76 -27.17 8.93
C GLY A 187 -8.46 -26.40 8.74
N ASP A 188 -8.35 -25.59 7.71
CA ASP A 188 -7.16 -24.79 7.45
C ASP A 188 -7.28 -23.41 8.11
N ARG A 189 -6.42 -23.14 9.09
CA ARG A 189 -6.35 -21.85 9.81
C ARG A 189 -5.39 -20.85 9.17
N ASN A 190 -4.71 -21.22 8.08
CA ASN A 190 -3.61 -20.45 7.54
C ASN A 190 -4.08 -19.35 6.59
N GLY A 191 -3.74 -18.11 6.92
CA GLY A 191 -3.51 -17.09 5.93
C GLY A 191 -4.73 -16.40 5.33
N PHE A 192 -5.79 -16.15 6.11
CA PHE A 192 -6.87 -15.30 5.59
C PHE A 192 -6.45 -13.82 5.43
N ILE A 193 -5.44 -13.35 6.18
CA ILE A 193 -4.75 -12.09 5.98
C ILE A 193 -3.25 -12.37 5.88
N SER A 194 -2.62 -11.88 4.80
CA SER A 194 -1.20 -12.08 4.56
C SER A 194 -0.58 -10.83 3.96
N PHE A 195 0.54 -10.38 4.53
CA PHE A 195 1.32 -9.27 4.03
C PHE A 195 2.68 -9.74 3.54
N ASN A 196 3.04 -9.38 2.31
CA ASN A 196 4.31 -9.71 1.72
C ASN A 196 5.11 -8.44 1.38
N ASN A 197 6.15 -8.17 2.16
CA ASN A 197 7.09 -7.12 1.82
C ASN A 197 8.12 -7.63 0.82
N THR A 198 8.74 -6.72 0.10
CA THR A 198 9.82 -7.07 -0.82
C THR A 198 11.06 -6.25 -0.52
N THR A 199 12.23 -6.85 -0.71
CA THR A 199 13.50 -6.14 -0.63
C THR A 199 13.69 -5.27 -1.87
N ILE A 200 14.14 -4.03 -1.66
CA ILE A 200 14.51 -3.15 -2.75
C ILE A 200 15.87 -3.60 -3.29
N LYS A 201 15.90 -4.02 -4.55
CA LYS A 201 17.13 -4.24 -5.26
C LYS A 201 17.60 -2.92 -5.85
N TYR A 202 18.89 -2.66 -5.72
CA TYR A 202 19.48 -1.44 -6.25
C TYR A 202 20.29 -1.72 -7.49
N VAL A 203 20.16 -0.85 -8.47
CA VAL A 203 20.92 -0.87 -9.72
C VAL A 203 21.69 0.42 -9.89
N THR A 204 22.60 0.43 -10.86
CA THR A 204 23.31 1.64 -11.30
C THR A 204 22.88 1.99 -12.72
N HIS A 205 22.92 3.26 -13.07
CA HIS A 205 22.76 3.71 -14.44
C HIS A 205 23.87 4.68 -14.80
N THR A 206 24.57 4.41 -15.90
CA THR A 206 25.69 5.23 -16.37
C THR A 206 25.29 5.98 -17.62
N VAL A 207 25.65 7.26 -17.70
CA VAL A 207 25.60 8.02 -18.95
C VAL A 207 27.00 8.24 -19.48
N LYS A 208 27.18 8.10 -20.79
CA LYS A 208 28.41 8.44 -21.52
C LYS A 208 28.08 9.43 -22.63
N LYS A 209 28.93 10.45 -22.79
CA LYS A 209 28.84 11.43 -23.86
C LYS A 209 29.91 11.20 -24.91
N ILE A 210 29.51 11.20 -26.17
CA ILE A 210 30.42 11.11 -27.33
C ILE A 210 30.14 12.28 -28.25
N TRP A 211 31.23 12.92 -28.74
CA TRP A 211 31.19 13.94 -29.76
C TRP A 211 31.75 13.39 -31.07
N LYS A 212 31.09 13.70 -32.18
CA LYS A 212 31.54 13.36 -33.54
C LYS A 212 31.60 14.63 -34.40
N ASN A 213 32.70 14.77 -35.18
CA ASN A 213 32.95 15.86 -36.08
C ASN A 213 32.96 17.25 -35.40
N GLY A 214 33.16 17.32 -34.10
CA GLY A 214 33.21 18.52 -33.29
C GLY A 214 33.24 18.16 -31.83
N SER A 215 33.35 19.18 -30.95
CA SER A 215 33.28 19.02 -29.49
C SER A 215 32.83 20.33 -28.86
N GLU A 216 32.23 20.22 -27.68
CA GLU A 216 31.92 21.34 -26.79
C GLU A 216 32.64 21.13 -25.45
N SER A 217 32.65 22.14 -24.57
CA SER A 217 33.34 22.08 -23.28
C SER A 217 32.58 21.20 -22.28
N SER A 218 31.25 21.13 -22.41
CA SER A 218 30.40 20.30 -21.56
C SER A 218 29.06 19.94 -22.23
N ALA A 219 28.33 19.00 -21.64
CA ALA A 219 26.95 18.66 -21.93
C ALA A 219 26.21 18.39 -20.62
N LYS A 220 24.90 18.62 -20.57
CA LYS A 220 24.07 18.31 -19.41
C LYS A 220 23.22 17.09 -19.68
N ALA A 221 23.16 16.18 -18.72
CA ALA A 221 22.31 14.99 -18.77
C ALA A 221 21.35 14.95 -17.55
N GLN A 222 20.09 14.62 -17.80
CA GLN A 222 19.06 14.45 -16.78
C GLN A 222 18.66 12.99 -16.68
N LEU A 223 18.63 12.48 -15.44
CA LEU A 223 18.04 11.18 -15.13
C LEU A 223 16.53 11.32 -15.00
N TYR A 224 15.79 10.33 -15.49
CA TYR A 224 14.34 10.25 -15.38
C TYR A 224 13.94 8.94 -14.72
N LYS A 225 12.96 9.02 -13.81
CA LYS A 225 12.30 7.91 -13.14
C LYS A 225 10.89 7.80 -13.71
N ASP A 226 10.57 6.69 -14.38
CA ASP A 226 9.27 6.48 -15.05
C ASP A 226 8.85 7.68 -15.94
N GLY A 227 9.81 8.26 -16.65
CA GLY A 227 9.57 9.40 -17.52
C GLY A 227 9.53 10.77 -16.85
N THR A 228 9.58 10.85 -15.51
CA THR A 228 9.64 12.10 -14.74
C THR A 228 11.07 12.45 -14.37
N ALA A 229 11.48 13.71 -14.49
CA ALA A 229 12.83 14.15 -14.11
C ALA A 229 13.13 13.83 -12.63
N TYR A 230 14.27 13.22 -12.38
CA TYR A 230 14.72 12.79 -11.06
C TYR A 230 16.06 13.39 -10.69
N GLY A 231 16.14 14.04 -9.54
CA GLY A 231 17.34 14.71 -9.08
C GLY A 231 17.73 15.93 -9.92
N THR A 232 18.94 16.43 -9.74
CA THR A 232 19.51 17.55 -10.51
C THR A 232 20.23 17.01 -11.75
N PRO A 233 20.22 17.77 -12.88
CA PRO A 233 21.05 17.44 -14.05
C PRO A 233 22.52 17.35 -13.69
N VAL A 234 23.23 16.43 -14.34
CA VAL A 234 24.67 16.28 -14.19
C VAL A 234 25.40 16.88 -15.38
N GLU A 235 26.57 17.49 -15.16
CA GLU A 235 27.43 17.98 -16.21
C GLU A 235 28.44 16.91 -16.62
N LEU A 236 28.58 16.69 -17.93
CA LEU A 236 29.53 15.79 -18.55
C LEU A 236 30.59 16.62 -19.28
N ASN A 237 31.86 16.45 -18.91
CA ASN A 237 32.97 17.19 -19.47
C ASN A 237 34.28 16.36 -19.41
N ALA A 238 35.41 16.94 -19.82
CA ALA A 238 36.69 16.25 -19.81
C ALA A 238 37.15 15.84 -18.39
N ALA A 239 36.80 16.60 -17.35
CA ALA A 239 37.23 16.32 -15.98
C ALA A 239 36.58 15.02 -15.41
N ASN A 240 35.41 14.65 -15.88
CA ASN A 240 34.74 13.40 -15.49
C ASN A 240 34.74 12.36 -16.63
N ASN A 241 35.65 12.48 -17.59
CA ASN A 241 35.77 11.58 -18.73
C ASN A 241 34.45 11.43 -19.51
N TRP A 242 33.67 12.49 -19.59
CA TRP A 242 32.38 12.51 -20.29
C TRP A 242 31.41 11.42 -19.82
N SER A 243 31.46 11.06 -18.51
CA SER A 243 30.66 9.99 -17.95
C SER A 243 30.21 10.33 -16.54
N TYR A 244 29.03 9.83 -16.19
CA TYR A 244 28.51 9.88 -14.81
C TYR A 244 27.72 8.62 -14.51
N THR A 245 27.79 8.13 -13.25
CA THR A 245 27.05 6.97 -12.79
C THR A 245 26.19 7.33 -11.60
N TRP A 246 24.91 7.11 -11.72
CA TRP A 246 23.98 7.11 -10.61
C TRP A 246 23.99 5.75 -9.95
N ASN A 247 24.13 5.72 -8.62
CA ASN A 247 24.13 4.52 -7.81
C ASN A 247 22.85 4.47 -6.96
N ASN A 248 22.57 3.30 -6.38
CA ASN A 248 21.45 3.07 -5.46
C ASN A 248 20.08 3.45 -6.06
N LEU A 249 19.89 3.16 -7.32
CA LEU A 249 18.62 3.34 -7.99
C LEU A 249 17.75 2.11 -7.73
N ASP A 250 16.54 2.31 -7.24
CA ASP A 250 15.56 1.23 -7.01
C ASP A 250 15.20 0.58 -8.37
N ASP A 251 15.40 -0.74 -8.49
CA ASP A 251 15.19 -1.50 -9.74
C ASP A 251 13.70 -1.70 -10.10
N SER A 252 12.79 -1.34 -9.20
CA SER A 252 11.34 -1.37 -9.48
C SER A 252 10.86 -0.26 -10.41
N TYR A 253 11.72 0.72 -10.73
CA TYR A 253 11.42 1.84 -11.61
C TYR A 253 12.19 1.76 -12.93
N THR A 254 11.60 2.34 -13.97
CA THR A 254 12.29 2.49 -15.27
C THR A 254 13.16 3.73 -15.26
N TRP A 255 14.47 3.54 -15.40
CA TRP A 255 15.46 4.61 -15.43
C TRP A 255 15.88 4.93 -16.87
N THR A 256 15.81 6.21 -17.24
CA THR A 256 16.25 6.69 -18.56
C THR A 256 17.04 7.97 -18.41
N VAL A 257 17.91 8.26 -19.40
CA VAL A 257 18.71 9.49 -19.41
C VAL A 257 18.49 10.24 -20.71
N LYS A 258 18.36 11.56 -20.62
CA LYS A 258 18.27 12.46 -21.79
C LYS A 258 19.28 13.59 -21.66
N GLU A 259 19.83 14.03 -22.78
CA GLU A 259 20.59 15.28 -22.85
C GLU A 259 19.66 16.47 -22.74
N LEU A 260 20.10 17.47 -21.99
CA LEU A 260 19.47 18.78 -21.96
C LEU A 260 20.28 19.75 -22.82
N ASP A 261 19.60 20.70 -23.47
CA ASP A 261 20.22 21.82 -24.19
C ASP A 261 21.23 21.34 -25.24
N VAL A 262 20.80 20.48 -26.19
CA VAL A 262 21.65 20.04 -27.30
C VAL A 262 22.21 21.25 -28.03
N PRO A 263 23.55 21.42 -28.18
CA PRO A 263 24.15 22.59 -28.76
C PRO A 263 23.72 22.81 -30.24
N ALA A 264 23.55 24.05 -30.62
CA ALA A 264 23.21 24.41 -31.99
C ALA A 264 24.23 23.84 -33.00
N GLY A 265 23.75 23.31 -34.11
CA GLY A 265 24.60 22.69 -35.15
C GLY A 265 24.98 21.23 -34.86
N TYR A 266 24.42 20.61 -33.82
CA TYR A 266 24.55 19.17 -33.56
C TYR A 266 23.22 18.45 -33.69
N SER A 267 23.29 17.22 -34.19
CA SER A 267 22.25 16.20 -34.01
C SER A 267 22.61 15.27 -32.87
N THR A 268 21.63 14.83 -32.08
CA THR A 268 21.83 13.93 -30.96
C THR A 268 21.22 12.55 -31.24
N LYS A 269 21.87 11.49 -30.74
CA LYS A 269 21.37 10.13 -30.73
C LYS A 269 21.69 9.50 -29.37
N SER A 270 20.74 8.80 -28.81
CA SER A 270 20.92 8.03 -27.58
C SER A 270 20.79 6.55 -27.86
N ASP A 271 21.78 5.77 -27.45
CA ASP A 271 21.80 4.31 -27.54
C ASP A 271 21.90 3.73 -26.10
N VAL A 272 21.05 2.78 -25.79
CA VAL A 272 21.04 2.09 -24.48
C VAL A 272 21.69 0.72 -24.64
N SER A 273 22.57 0.36 -23.71
CA SER A 273 23.20 -0.96 -23.67
C SER A 273 22.17 -2.08 -23.51
N THR A 274 22.53 -3.31 -23.93
CA THR A 274 21.64 -4.48 -23.88
C THR A 274 21.20 -4.85 -22.46
N ASP A 275 21.99 -4.53 -21.45
CA ASP A 275 21.67 -4.72 -20.03
C ASP A 275 20.86 -3.55 -19.43
N GLY A 276 20.52 -2.53 -20.24
CA GLY A 276 19.75 -1.35 -19.82
C GLY A 276 20.49 -0.39 -18.89
N LYS A 277 21.77 -0.64 -18.56
CA LYS A 277 22.48 0.09 -17.49
C LYS A 277 23.35 1.23 -17.96
N THR A 278 23.57 1.37 -19.28
CA THR A 278 24.37 2.46 -19.84
C THR A 278 23.62 3.14 -20.97
N THR A 279 23.48 4.46 -20.89
CA THR A 279 23.00 5.31 -21.98
C THR A 279 24.19 6.04 -22.60
N THR A 280 24.46 5.82 -23.89
CA THR A 280 25.46 6.57 -24.65
C THR A 280 24.77 7.62 -25.48
N ILE A 281 25.06 8.89 -25.20
CA ILE A 281 24.54 10.05 -25.94
C ILE A 281 25.62 10.52 -26.90
N THR A 282 25.35 10.44 -28.19
CA THR A 282 26.27 10.87 -29.26
C THR A 282 25.75 12.14 -29.92
N ASN A 283 26.52 13.22 -29.85
CA ASN A 283 26.25 14.42 -30.66
C ASN A 283 27.17 14.44 -31.88
N THR A 284 26.56 14.61 -33.02
CA THR A 284 27.28 14.70 -34.28
C THR A 284 27.09 16.12 -34.87
N LYS A 285 28.20 16.81 -35.11
CA LYS A 285 28.15 18.14 -35.77
C LYS A 285 27.61 18.00 -37.18
N VAL A 286 26.55 18.74 -37.46
CA VAL A 286 25.93 18.77 -38.79
C VAL A 286 26.75 19.72 -39.67
N ASN A 287 27.37 19.17 -40.70
CA ASN A 287 28.02 20.03 -41.71
C ASN A 287 26.94 20.84 -42.44
N GLN A 288 26.86 22.13 -42.14
CA GLN A 288 26.06 23.01 -42.94
C GLN A 288 26.70 23.06 -44.33
N PRO A 289 25.99 22.80 -45.45
CA PRO A 289 26.54 23.01 -46.77
C PRO A 289 27.04 24.44 -46.85
N ALA A 290 28.27 24.63 -47.25
CA ALA A 290 28.81 25.96 -47.45
C ALA A 290 27.84 26.76 -48.37
N SER A 291 27.29 27.84 -47.85
CA SER A 291 26.54 28.78 -48.70
C SER A 291 27.50 29.25 -49.78
N SER A 292 27.30 28.79 -51.01
CA SER A 292 28.02 29.29 -52.16
C SER A 292 27.70 30.79 -52.26
N GLN A 293 28.65 31.64 -51.86
CA GLN A 293 28.64 33.04 -52.25
C GLN A 293 28.78 33.10 -53.78
N GLY A 294 27.67 32.99 -54.47
CA GLY A 294 27.58 33.27 -55.90
C GLY A 294 27.79 34.76 -56.14
N LYS A 295 28.84 35.02 -56.87
CA LYS A 295 29.18 36.36 -57.40
C LYS A 295 27.94 36.98 -58.02
N ASN A 296 27.77 38.28 -57.76
CA ASN A 296 26.78 39.17 -58.35
C ASN A 296 26.67 39.01 -59.88
N ALA A 297 25.47 38.62 -60.34
CA ALA A 297 25.02 38.89 -61.65
C ALA A 297 23.66 39.62 -61.53
N HIS A 298 23.64 40.88 -61.90
CA HIS A 298 22.48 41.74 -61.96
C HIS A 298 21.52 41.21 -63.04
N VAL A 299 20.39 40.62 -62.66
CA VAL A 299 19.25 40.43 -63.55
C VAL A 299 17.99 40.94 -62.84
N LYS A 300 17.45 42.02 -63.32
CA LYS A 300 16.11 42.48 -63.01
C LYS A 300 15.10 41.48 -63.58
N SER A 301 14.29 40.88 -62.75
CA SER A 301 13.02 40.25 -63.13
C SER A 301 12.04 40.34 -62.01
N ASN A 302 10.99 41.09 -62.17
CA ASN A 302 9.80 41.14 -61.38
C ASN A 302 9.10 39.81 -61.50
N ARG A 303 9.15 38.99 -60.43
CA ARG A 303 8.13 37.90 -60.14
C ARG A 303 7.98 37.84 -58.67
N THR A 304 6.80 38.23 -58.20
CA THR A 304 6.28 37.94 -56.85
C THR A 304 6.21 36.42 -56.66
N VAL A 305 7.11 35.88 -55.86
CA VAL A 305 6.99 34.51 -55.38
C VAL A 305 6.08 34.52 -54.16
N LYS A 306 4.87 33.97 -54.30
CA LYS A 306 4.00 33.59 -53.17
C LYS A 306 4.69 32.44 -52.44
N THR A 307 5.34 32.69 -51.33
CA THR A 307 5.69 31.66 -50.37
C THR A 307 4.44 31.34 -49.57
N GLY A 308 3.68 30.37 -50.04
CA GLY A 308 2.55 29.81 -49.31
C GLY A 308 2.93 28.44 -48.85
N ASP A 309 3.36 28.31 -47.62
CA ASP A 309 3.32 27.02 -46.94
C ASP A 309 2.84 27.20 -45.49
N ASN A 310 1.51 27.38 -45.40
CA ASN A 310 0.79 27.43 -44.13
C ASN A 310 0.04 26.09 -43.84
N MET A 311 0.39 24.97 -44.54
CA MET A 311 -0.43 23.77 -44.50
C MET A 311 -0.11 22.83 -43.32
N HIS A 312 1.00 22.98 -42.64
CA HIS A 312 1.36 22.08 -41.55
C HIS A 312 0.88 22.53 -40.18
N VAL A 313 0.70 23.81 -39.92
CA VAL A 313 0.26 24.30 -38.58
C VAL A 313 -1.20 24.03 -38.34
N THR A 314 -2.06 24.15 -39.38
CA THR A 314 -3.50 23.83 -39.24
C THR A 314 -3.78 22.33 -39.05
N ALA A 315 -2.99 21.44 -39.67
CA ALA A 315 -3.13 20.00 -39.51
C ALA A 315 -2.83 19.55 -38.06
N TRP A 316 -1.79 20.11 -37.44
CA TRP A 316 -1.46 19.82 -36.04
C TRP A 316 -2.50 20.35 -35.04
N LEU A 317 -3.07 21.53 -35.29
CA LEU A 317 -4.12 22.11 -34.45
C LEU A 317 -5.42 21.26 -34.48
N VAL A 318 -5.76 20.66 -35.64
CA VAL A 318 -6.93 19.76 -35.73
C VAL A 318 -6.69 18.45 -34.98
N VAL A 319 -5.47 17.88 -35.06
CA VAL A 319 -5.14 16.64 -34.31
C VAL A 319 -5.15 16.88 -32.80
N PHE A 320 -4.58 18.00 -32.31
CA PHE A 320 -4.64 18.35 -30.88
C PHE A 320 -6.07 18.67 -30.39
N GLY A 321 -6.87 19.34 -31.23
CA GLY A 321 -8.26 19.67 -30.89
C GLY A 321 -9.13 18.43 -30.74
N THR A 322 -8.99 17.41 -31.58
CA THR A 322 -9.78 16.17 -31.52
C THR A 322 -9.40 15.30 -30.32
N VAL A 323 -8.12 15.28 -29.91
CA VAL A 323 -7.66 14.55 -28.70
C VAL A 323 -8.23 15.19 -27.43
N ILE A 324 -8.26 16.53 -27.34
CA ILE A 324 -8.82 17.23 -26.18
C ILE A 324 -10.34 17.02 -26.07
N ILE A 325 -11.06 17.05 -27.20
CA ILE A 325 -12.52 16.82 -27.22
C ILE A 325 -12.84 15.36 -26.83
N SER A 326 -12.07 14.38 -27.28
CA SER A 326 -12.29 12.97 -26.91
C SER A 326 -11.99 12.69 -25.44
N LEU A 327 -10.94 13.32 -24.86
CA LEU A 327 -10.66 13.21 -23.42
C LEU A 327 -11.75 13.88 -22.57
N GLY A 328 -12.19 15.08 -22.96
CA GLY A 328 -13.26 15.81 -22.28
C GLY A 328 -14.58 15.02 -22.28
N PHE A 329 -14.93 14.39 -23.42
CA PHE A 329 -16.14 13.59 -23.54
C PHE A 329 -16.09 12.31 -22.70
N THR A 330 -14.92 11.66 -22.62
CA THR A 330 -14.71 10.46 -21.77
C THR A 330 -14.84 10.80 -20.28
N ILE A 331 -14.31 11.94 -19.84
CA ILE A 331 -14.43 12.41 -18.45
C ILE A 331 -15.88 12.80 -18.13
N TYR A 332 -16.59 13.44 -19.08
CA TYR A 332 -17.99 13.80 -18.92
C TYR A 332 -18.90 12.57 -18.77
N ILE A 333 -18.71 11.53 -19.59
CA ILE A 333 -19.48 10.27 -19.49
C ILE A 333 -19.19 9.56 -18.18
N ARG A 334 -17.92 9.47 -17.73
CA ARG A 334 -17.60 8.87 -16.42
C ARG A 334 -18.26 9.59 -15.25
N LYS A 335 -18.29 10.94 -15.24
CA LYS A 335 -18.99 11.71 -14.21
C LYS A 335 -20.50 11.46 -14.20
N ARG A 336 -21.13 11.32 -15.37
CA ARG A 336 -22.58 11.10 -15.47
C ARG A 336 -23.00 9.70 -15.07
N VAL A 337 -22.15 8.69 -15.35
CA VAL A 337 -22.41 7.29 -14.93
C VAL A 337 -22.22 7.14 -13.40
N SER A 338 -21.32 7.88 -12.77
CA SER A 338 -21.11 7.86 -11.31
C SER A 338 -22.22 8.62 -10.53
N SER A 339 -23.02 9.46 -11.19
CA SER A 339 -24.16 10.17 -10.56
C SER A 339 -25.52 9.46 -10.72
N LEU A 340 -25.54 8.29 -11.37
CA LEU A 340 -26.72 7.45 -11.61
C LEU A 340 -26.65 6.09 -10.88
N ARG A 341 -25.69 5.93 -9.96
CA ARG A 341 -25.59 4.77 -9.05
C ARG A 341 -25.78 5.18 -7.60
#